data_14b4b8c548c38bda79c192ae0e6684fd
#
_entry.id   14b4b8c548c38bda79c192ae0e6684fd
#
_cell.length_a   1.000
_cell.length_b   1.000
_cell.length_c   1.000
_cell.angle_alpha   90.00
_cell.angle_beta   90.00
_cell.angle_gamma   90.00
#
_symmetry.space_group_name_H-M   'P 1'
#
loop_
_entity.id
_entity.type
_entity.pdbx_description
1 polymer ?
#
loop_
_entity_poly.entity_id
_entity_poly.type
_entity_poly.pdbx_seq_one_letter_code
_entity_poly.pdbx_strand_id
1 'polypeptide(L)'
;MSLLKFVISRDVTFDESSILDPRKVSVELCRNENNEQVELPVELTKKRDHETQSDESKDAEELASNEPYTIAKGRDKRRIRKPERLIEQENLIAQAFIAAEEEIKDLEPSSYIEATSCKDAAQWQLAMMEEMESLHRNETWVLVKRPKGMRTVGCKWVYKKKEGIPEVEAARFKARLVAKGFSQKEGIDYNEIFSPVVKHSSIRVLLALVAQFDLELQQLDVKTAFLHGDLEETIYMDQPEGFLAEGKEDHVCQLKKSLYGLKQSPRQWYKRFDAFMTTHGFSRSAFDSCVYHKKMSGNSMIYLLLYVDDMLIAANNITEINILKKLLSKKFDMKDMGVAKKILGMEISRENGVVHLS
;
A
#
# COMPACT_ATOMS: atom_id res chain seq x y z
N MET A 1 14.09 40.28 13.30
CA MET A 1 13.99 39.34 12.14
C MET A 1 14.72 38.07 12.49
N SER A 2 13.99 37.05 12.91
CA SER A 2 14.55 35.75 13.27
C SER A 2 14.45 34.84 12.05
N LEU A 3 15.58 34.48 11.47
CA LEU A 3 15.69 33.53 10.37
C LEU A 3 15.31 32.15 10.88
N LEU A 4 14.26 31.57 10.32
CA LEU A 4 13.91 30.17 10.52
C LEU A 4 15.03 29.27 9.96
N LYS A 5 15.81 28.65 10.83
CA LYS A 5 16.78 27.63 10.47
C LYS A 5 16.06 26.30 10.33
N PHE A 6 16.08 25.71 9.13
CA PHE A 6 15.71 24.32 8.95
C PHE A 6 16.85 23.41 9.43
N VAL A 7 16.56 22.56 10.39
CA VAL A 7 17.48 21.51 10.86
C VAL A 7 16.98 20.17 10.31
N ILE A 8 17.80 19.53 9.49
CA ILE A 8 17.55 18.15 9.06
C ILE A 8 18.12 17.24 10.14
N SER A 9 17.24 16.63 10.95
CA SER A 9 17.63 15.63 11.95
C SER A 9 16.89 14.33 11.70
N ARG A 10 17.57 13.20 11.95
CA ARG A 10 16.99 11.85 11.87
C ARG A 10 16.07 11.51 13.04
N ASP A 11 16.22 12.23 14.15
CA ASP A 11 15.48 11.99 15.40
C ASP A 11 14.78 13.30 15.79
N VAL A 12 13.57 13.51 15.22
CA VAL A 12 12.70 14.63 15.61
C VAL A 12 11.63 14.06 16.53
N THR A 13 11.72 14.36 17.81
CA THR A 13 10.63 14.17 18.77
C THR A 13 9.75 15.40 18.76
N PHE A 14 8.48 15.26 18.44
CA PHE A 14 7.50 16.35 18.51
C PHE A 14 6.87 16.34 19.91
N ASP A 15 6.92 17.46 20.60
CA ASP A 15 6.15 17.71 21.79
C ASP A 15 4.78 18.27 21.37
N GLU A 16 3.79 17.40 21.29
CA GLU A 16 2.43 17.76 20.88
C GLU A 16 1.73 18.69 21.87
N SER A 17 2.20 18.78 23.12
CA SER A 17 1.63 19.68 24.14
C SER A 17 1.97 21.15 23.94
N SER A 18 3.01 21.44 23.17
CA SER A 18 3.46 22.83 22.90
C SER A 18 2.77 23.51 21.72
N ILE A 19 1.94 22.80 20.96
CA ILE A 19 1.26 23.30 19.74
C ILE A 19 -0.10 23.97 20.05
N LEU A 20 -0.63 23.81 21.25
CA LEU A 20 -2.00 24.23 21.62
C LEU A 20 -2.11 25.60 22.29
N ASP A 21 -1.29 26.59 21.91
CA ASP A 21 -1.61 27.98 22.29
C ASP A 21 -2.16 28.77 21.08
N PRO A 22 -3.50 28.90 20.95
CA PRO A 22 -4.14 29.57 19.80
C PRO A 22 -3.85 31.08 19.72
N ARG A 23 -3.14 31.64 20.70
CA ARG A 23 -2.90 33.09 20.81
C ARG A 23 -1.57 33.57 20.24
N LYS A 24 -0.76 32.68 19.67
CA LYS A 24 0.60 33.03 19.16
C LYS A 24 0.81 32.89 17.65
N VAL A 25 -0.21 32.67 16.86
CA VAL A 25 -0.08 32.65 15.40
C VAL A 25 -0.77 33.87 14.79
N SER A 26 -0.12 35.02 14.89
CA SER A 26 -0.37 36.13 13.98
C SER A 26 0.56 35.96 12.77
N VAL A 27 0.04 35.41 11.69
CA VAL A 27 0.73 35.43 10.40
C VAL A 27 0.40 36.78 9.73
N GLU A 28 1.32 37.73 9.78
CA GLU A 28 1.27 38.89 8.91
C GLU A 28 1.51 38.44 7.47
N LEU A 29 0.46 38.45 6.67
CA LEU A 29 0.50 38.32 5.23
C LEU A 29 1.07 39.61 4.65
N CYS A 30 2.38 39.67 4.38
CA CYS A 30 2.94 40.69 3.52
C CYS A 30 2.48 40.41 2.07
N ARG A 31 1.50 41.20 1.62
CA ARG A 31 1.24 41.39 0.20
C ARG A 31 2.39 42.17 -0.40
N ASN A 32 3.21 41.54 -1.22
CA ASN A 32 4.05 42.26 -2.18
C ASN A 32 3.42 42.08 -3.57
N GLU A 33 2.85 43.19 -4.04
CA GLU A 33 2.62 43.42 -5.45
C GLU A 33 3.97 43.86 -6.04
N ASN A 34 4.65 42.93 -6.75
CA ASN A 34 5.51 43.23 -7.88
C ASN A 34 6.06 41.92 -8.44
N ASN A 35 5.80 41.74 -9.74
CA ASN A 35 6.34 40.66 -10.58
C ASN A 35 7.87 40.87 -10.71
N GLU A 36 8.66 39.99 -10.09
CA GLU A 36 10.02 39.72 -10.54
C GLU A 36 10.32 38.24 -10.30
N GLN A 37 10.68 37.56 -11.39
CA GLN A 37 11.17 36.19 -11.38
C GLN A 37 12.50 36.14 -10.65
N VAL A 38 12.55 35.46 -9.52
CA VAL A 38 13.81 35.17 -8.82
C VAL A 38 14.21 33.73 -9.18
N GLU A 39 15.16 33.63 -10.10
CA GLU A 39 15.92 32.40 -10.31
C GLU A 39 16.85 32.18 -9.12
N LEU A 40 16.69 31.06 -8.45
CA LEU A 40 17.63 30.60 -7.42
C LEU A 40 18.78 29.87 -8.09
N PRO A 41 20.04 30.22 -7.85
CA PRO A 41 21.18 29.47 -8.40
C PRO A 41 21.36 28.16 -7.64
N VAL A 42 21.28 27.05 -8.37
CA VAL A 42 21.68 25.74 -7.88
C VAL A 42 23.16 25.56 -8.15
N GLU A 43 24.00 25.71 -7.15
CA GLU A 43 25.41 25.34 -7.23
C GLU A 43 25.55 23.81 -7.22
N LEU A 44 25.85 23.26 -8.39
CA LEU A 44 26.30 21.89 -8.57
C LEU A 44 27.82 21.84 -8.31
N THR A 45 28.22 21.28 -7.20
CA THR A 45 29.64 20.94 -6.94
C THR A 45 30.07 19.83 -7.88
N LYS A 46 30.86 20.21 -8.89
CA LYS A 46 31.56 19.28 -9.78
C LYS A 46 32.67 18.55 -9.02
N LYS A 47 32.66 17.24 -9.05
CA LYS A 47 33.83 16.41 -8.73
C LYS A 47 34.90 16.66 -9.77
N ARG A 48 36.12 16.95 -9.31
CA ARG A 48 37.33 17.04 -10.14
C ARG A 48 37.78 15.64 -10.46
N ASP A 49 37.85 15.33 -11.75
CA ASP A 49 38.62 14.23 -12.29
C ASP A 49 40.10 14.65 -12.33
N HIS A 50 40.98 13.85 -11.74
CA HIS A 50 42.42 13.99 -11.89
C HIS A 50 42.86 13.11 -13.05
N GLU A 51 43.26 13.75 -14.13
CA GLU A 51 44.08 13.15 -15.18
C GLU A 51 45.52 12.92 -14.71
N THR A 52 46.01 11.71 -14.93
CA THR A 52 47.38 11.31 -14.68
C THR A 52 48.18 11.51 -15.94
N GLN A 53 49.18 12.36 -15.91
CA GLN A 53 50.30 12.34 -16.91
C GLN A 53 51.47 11.57 -16.33
N SER A 54 51.98 10.70 -17.16
CA SER A 54 53.18 9.88 -17.01
C SER A 54 54.45 10.73 -17.18
N ASP A 55 55.45 10.53 -16.33
CA ASP A 55 56.85 10.63 -16.71
C ASP A 55 57.73 9.65 -15.93
N GLU A 56 58.62 8.99 -16.70
CA GLU A 56 59.60 8.01 -16.28
C GLU A 56 60.80 8.65 -15.58
N SER A 57 61.32 8.02 -14.52
CA SER A 57 62.75 7.68 -14.42
C SER A 57 63.10 6.99 -13.10
N LYS A 58 63.59 5.83 -13.20
CA LYS A 58 64.71 5.07 -12.60
C LYS A 58 65.17 5.33 -11.15
N ASP A 59 65.30 4.18 -10.52
CA ASP A 59 66.33 3.64 -9.65
C ASP A 59 66.14 3.65 -8.12
N ALA A 60 66.36 2.44 -7.66
CA ALA A 60 66.97 1.98 -6.40
C ALA A 60 65.99 1.57 -5.23
N GLU A 61 66.18 0.28 -4.99
CA GLU A 61 65.84 -0.55 -3.85
C GLU A 61 65.70 0.15 -2.49
N GLU A 62 64.63 -0.16 -1.77
CA GLU A 62 64.75 -0.72 -0.39
C GLU A 62 63.36 -1.21 0.11
N LEU A 63 63.38 -2.37 0.73
CA LEU A 63 62.27 -3.08 1.35
C LEU A 63 61.62 -2.26 2.48
N ALA A 64 60.36 -1.93 2.35
CA ALA A 64 59.47 -1.73 3.50
C ALA A 64 58.01 -1.99 3.06
N SER A 65 57.45 -3.05 3.63
CA SER A 65 56.05 -3.41 3.49
C SER A 65 55.13 -2.30 4.05
N ASN A 66 54.59 -1.47 3.20
CA ASN A 66 53.51 -0.54 3.57
C ASN A 66 52.20 -1.06 2.99
N GLU A 67 51.54 -1.97 3.71
CA GLU A 67 50.11 -2.22 3.52
C GLU A 67 49.33 -0.99 4.01
N PRO A 68 48.42 -0.45 3.24
CA PRO A 68 47.60 0.67 3.70
C PRO A 68 46.73 0.23 4.88
N TYR A 69 46.93 0.82 6.03
CA TYR A 69 46.13 0.63 7.22
C TYR A 69 44.68 1.03 6.98
N THR A 70 43.83 0.05 6.67
CA THR A 70 42.39 0.22 6.61
C THR A 70 41.81 -0.08 8.00
N ILE A 71 41.29 0.96 8.65
CA ILE A 71 40.63 0.91 9.99
C ILE A 71 39.51 -0.14 10.07
N ALA A 72 39.07 -0.67 8.95
CA ALA A 72 37.99 -1.65 8.85
C ALA A 72 38.41 -3.13 9.00
N LYS A 73 39.74 -3.48 8.89
CA LYS A 73 40.18 -4.87 8.91
C LYS A 73 40.49 -5.46 10.27
N GLY A 74 40.44 -4.69 11.35
CA GLY A 74 40.81 -5.15 12.70
C GLY A 74 39.72 -5.08 13.77
N ARG A 75 38.49 -4.76 13.44
CA ARG A 75 37.38 -4.76 14.42
C ARG A 75 36.47 -5.93 14.19
N ASP A 76 36.39 -6.82 15.16
CA ASP A 76 35.29 -7.79 15.25
C ASP A 76 33.95 -7.04 15.11
N LYS A 77 33.09 -7.52 14.18
CA LYS A 77 31.73 -6.96 14.00
C LYS A 77 31.02 -7.06 15.36
N ARG A 78 30.83 -5.91 16.00
CA ARG A 78 30.06 -5.79 17.22
C ARG A 78 28.71 -6.42 17.00
N ARG A 79 28.40 -7.55 17.62
CA ARG A 79 27.08 -8.14 17.65
C ARG A 79 26.18 -7.17 18.40
N ILE A 80 25.35 -6.45 17.63
CA ILE A 80 24.29 -5.60 18.19
C ILE A 80 23.25 -6.56 18.77
N ARG A 81 23.26 -6.75 20.10
CA ARG A 81 22.16 -7.42 20.79
C ARG A 81 21.07 -6.37 21.00
N LYS A 82 19.85 -6.66 20.56
CA LYS A 82 18.69 -5.85 20.94
C LYS A 82 18.57 -5.83 22.46
N PRO A 83 18.24 -4.71 23.12
CA PRO A 83 17.99 -4.66 24.56
C PRO A 83 16.92 -5.69 24.93
N GLU A 84 17.14 -6.43 26.03
CA GLU A 84 16.20 -7.48 26.51
C GLU A 84 14.77 -6.97 26.62
N ARG A 85 14.59 -5.74 27.07
CA ARG A 85 13.29 -5.06 27.15
C ARG A 85 12.54 -4.98 25.82
N LEU A 86 13.22 -4.83 24.67
CA LEU A 86 12.61 -4.81 23.35
C LEU A 86 12.26 -6.23 22.86
N ILE A 87 13.05 -7.23 23.26
CA ILE A 87 12.78 -8.64 22.96
C ILE A 87 11.56 -9.12 23.73
N GLU A 88 11.41 -8.74 25.00
CA GLU A 88 10.22 -9.07 25.80
C GLU A 88 8.94 -8.41 25.23
N GLN A 89 8.99 -7.14 24.80
CA GLN A 89 7.86 -6.48 24.18
C GLN A 89 7.48 -7.09 22.83
N GLU A 90 8.46 -7.42 21.97
CA GLU A 90 8.21 -8.11 20.71
C GLU A 90 7.60 -9.50 20.95
N ASN A 91 8.05 -10.23 21.97
CA ASN A 91 7.49 -11.52 22.35
C ASN A 91 6.08 -11.42 22.93
N LEU A 92 5.79 -10.42 23.75
CA LEU A 92 4.45 -10.17 24.30
C LEU A 92 3.45 -9.79 23.21
N ILE A 93 3.87 -8.95 22.26
CA ILE A 93 3.04 -8.59 21.10
C ILE A 93 2.80 -9.83 20.22
N ALA A 94 3.83 -10.60 19.93
CA ALA A 94 3.71 -11.85 19.17
C ALA A 94 2.80 -12.87 19.88
N GLN A 95 2.92 -13.02 21.20
CA GLN A 95 2.03 -13.87 21.99
C GLN A 95 0.60 -13.36 22.02
N ALA A 96 0.38 -12.05 22.11
CA ALA A 96 -0.94 -11.46 22.06
C ALA A 96 -1.60 -11.67 20.68
N PHE A 97 -0.84 -11.56 19.58
CA PHE A 97 -1.32 -11.89 18.24
C PHE A 97 -1.63 -13.38 18.09
N ILE A 98 -0.79 -14.27 18.62
CA ILE A 98 -1.03 -15.72 18.60
C ILE A 98 -2.28 -16.06 19.41
N ALA A 99 -2.45 -15.50 20.62
CA ALA A 99 -3.63 -15.70 21.45
C ALA A 99 -4.91 -15.15 20.77
N ALA A 100 -4.83 -13.96 20.16
CA ALA A 100 -5.94 -13.39 19.39
C ALA A 100 -6.26 -14.22 18.13
N GLU A 101 -5.26 -14.80 17.47
CA GLU A 101 -5.47 -15.75 16.36
C GLU A 101 -6.08 -17.09 16.84
N GLU A 102 -5.76 -17.55 18.05
CA GLU A 102 -6.34 -18.77 18.63
C GLU A 102 -7.81 -18.58 19.02
N GLU A 103 -8.19 -17.45 19.61
CA GLU A 103 -9.61 -17.13 19.88
C GLU A 103 -10.44 -16.95 18.60
N ILE A 104 -9.84 -16.48 17.51
CA ILE A 104 -10.51 -16.33 16.21
C ILE A 104 -10.62 -17.67 15.48
N LYS A 105 -9.71 -18.62 15.71
CA LYS A 105 -9.69 -19.93 15.05
C LYS A 105 -10.91 -20.81 15.37
N ASP A 106 -11.54 -20.63 16.50
CA ASP A 106 -12.72 -21.41 16.89
C ASP A 106 -14.02 -21.02 16.13
N LEU A 107 -13.99 -19.91 15.38
CA LEU A 107 -15.16 -19.37 14.66
C LEU A 107 -15.09 -19.50 13.14
N GLU A 108 -13.90 -19.72 12.56
CA GLU A 108 -13.69 -19.68 11.12
C GLU A 108 -13.02 -20.98 10.62
N PRO A 109 -13.57 -21.63 9.56
CA PRO A 109 -12.97 -22.86 9.03
C PRO A 109 -11.55 -22.62 8.50
N SER A 110 -10.65 -23.52 8.79
CA SER A 110 -9.25 -23.48 8.34
C SER A 110 -9.03 -24.16 6.98
N SER A 111 -9.99 -24.99 6.53
CA SER A 111 -9.92 -25.79 5.30
C SER A 111 -11.27 -25.88 4.59
N TYR A 112 -11.22 -26.25 3.31
CA TYR A 112 -12.44 -26.52 2.53
C TYR A 112 -13.31 -27.62 3.15
N ILE A 113 -12.69 -28.71 3.62
CA ILE A 113 -13.41 -29.85 4.24
C ILE A 113 -14.14 -29.36 5.50
N GLU A 114 -13.48 -28.57 6.34
CA GLU A 114 -14.09 -28.02 7.55
C GLU A 114 -15.24 -27.08 7.21
N ALA A 115 -15.06 -26.18 6.24
CA ALA A 115 -16.10 -25.26 5.80
C ALA A 115 -17.35 -25.95 5.26
N THR A 116 -17.16 -27.10 4.59
CA THR A 116 -18.29 -27.88 4.01
C THR A 116 -18.93 -28.87 4.97
N SER A 117 -18.31 -29.13 6.14
CA SER A 117 -18.83 -30.07 7.14
C SER A 117 -19.29 -29.41 8.45
N CYS A 118 -19.06 -28.12 8.62
CA CYS A 118 -19.45 -27.39 9.82
C CYS A 118 -20.94 -26.97 9.82
N LYS A 119 -21.41 -26.45 10.94
CA LYS A 119 -22.80 -25.97 11.13
C LYS A 119 -23.23 -24.94 10.10
N ASP A 120 -22.31 -24.06 9.70
CA ASP A 120 -22.57 -22.93 8.78
C ASP A 120 -22.18 -23.30 7.31
N ALA A 121 -22.09 -24.60 6.97
CA ALA A 121 -21.61 -25.08 5.66
C ALA A 121 -22.34 -24.45 4.47
N ALA A 122 -23.65 -24.27 4.56
CA ALA A 122 -24.44 -23.68 3.48
C ALA A 122 -24.04 -22.21 3.21
N GLN A 123 -23.76 -21.42 4.26
CA GLN A 123 -23.32 -20.04 4.16
C GLN A 123 -21.90 -19.96 3.57
N TRP A 124 -21.00 -20.87 3.97
CA TRP A 124 -19.67 -20.94 3.41
C TRP A 124 -19.67 -21.35 1.94
N GLN A 125 -20.52 -22.31 1.56
CA GLN A 125 -20.68 -22.66 0.15
C GLN A 125 -21.18 -21.50 -0.70
N LEU A 126 -22.19 -20.76 -0.21
CA LEU A 126 -22.67 -19.55 -0.88
C LEU A 126 -21.55 -18.50 -1.04
N ALA A 127 -20.79 -18.24 0.03
CA ALA A 127 -19.68 -17.30 -0.02
C ALA A 127 -18.56 -17.71 -1.00
N MET A 128 -18.26 -19.02 -1.11
CA MET A 128 -17.33 -19.54 -2.11
C MET A 128 -17.86 -19.40 -3.53
N MET A 129 -19.16 -19.63 -3.75
CA MET A 129 -19.79 -19.45 -5.06
C MET A 129 -19.77 -17.98 -5.50
N GLU A 130 -20.05 -17.04 -4.60
CA GLU A 130 -19.95 -15.60 -4.85
C GLU A 130 -18.53 -15.18 -5.26
N GLU A 131 -17.52 -15.72 -4.57
CA GLU A 131 -16.11 -15.47 -4.93
C GLU A 131 -15.77 -16.04 -6.30
N MET A 132 -16.19 -17.28 -6.60
CA MET A 132 -15.96 -17.91 -7.91
C MET A 132 -16.65 -17.14 -9.03
N GLU A 133 -17.88 -16.66 -8.80
CA GLU A 133 -18.58 -15.80 -9.76
C GLU A 133 -17.83 -14.49 -10.00
N SER A 134 -17.30 -13.87 -8.93
CA SER A 134 -16.47 -12.66 -9.03
C SER A 134 -15.19 -12.92 -9.84
N LEU A 135 -14.50 -14.03 -9.60
CA LEU A 135 -13.31 -14.43 -10.33
C LEU A 135 -13.60 -14.70 -11.81
N HIS A 136 -14.72 -15.32 -12.12
CA HIS A 136 -15.20 -15.54 -13.50
C HIS A 136 -15.55 -14.22 -14.20
N ARG A 137 -16.29 -13.32 -13.55
CA ARG A 137 -16.67 -12.02 -14.09
C ARG A 137 -15.45 -11.16 -14.42
N ASN A 138 -14.39 -11.28 -13.62
CA ASN A 138 -13.12 -10.59 -13.85
C ASN A 138 -12.22 -11.30 -14.86
N GLU A 139 -12.63 -12.47 -15.43
CA GLU A 139 -11.82 -13.26 -16.34
C GLU A 139 -10.42 -13.56 -15.78
N THR A 140 -10.37 -13.93 -14.47
CA THR A 140 -9.12 -14.05 -13.71
C THR A 140 -8.17 -15.09 -14.31
N TRP A 141 -8.71 -16.18 -14.90
CA TRP A 141 -7.93 -17.23 -15.56
C TRP A 141 -8.66 -17.89 -16.71
N VAL A 142 -7.91 -18.66 -17.49
CA VAL A 142 -8.45 -19.65 -18.44
C VAL A 142 -7.95 -21.03 -18.05
N LEU A 143 -8.81 -22.06 -18.23
CA LEU A 143 -8.39 -23.44 -18.03
C LEU A 143 -7.61 -23.92 -19.24
N VAL A 144 -6.41 -24.42 -19.00
CA VAL A 144 -5.53 -24.99 -20.01
C VAL A 144 -5.02 -26.36 -19.56
N LYS A 145 -4.72 -27.23 -20.53
CA LYS A 145 -4.06 -28.49 -20.22
C LYS A 145 -2.74 -28.22 -19.53
N ARG A 146 -2.43 -28.95 -18.45
CA ARG A 146 -1.19 -28.75 -17.69
C ARG A 146 0.03 -28.87 -18.61
N PRO A 147 0.84 -27.81 -18.79
CA PRO A 147 2.04 -27.87 -19.62
C PRO A 147 3.07 -28.80 -18.99
N LYS A 148 3.74 -29.62 -19.81
CA LYS A 148 4.79 -30.52 -19.32
C LYS A 148 5.96 -29.75 -18.73
N GLY A 149 6.41 -30.15 -17.54
CA GLY A 149 7.57 -29.54 -16.86
C GLY A 149 7.30 -28.16 -16.24
N MET A 150 6.10 -27.60 -16.41
CA MET A 150 5.75 -26.32 -15.78
C MET A 150 5.26 -26.55 -14.35
N ARG A 151 5.71 -25.63 -13.48
CA ARG A 151 5.31 -25.59 -12.08
C ARG A 151 3.98 -24.87 -11.93
N THR A 152 3.16 -25.35 -11.01
CA THR A 152 1.92 -24.65 -10.61
C THR A 152 2.06 -24.05 -9.21
N VAL A 153 1.39 -22.95 -9.00
CA VAL A 153 1.18 -22.35 -7.68
C VAL A 153 -0.11 -22.93 -7.11
N GLY A 154 -0.06 -23.50 -5.92
CA GLY A 154 -1.28 -23.96 -5.25
C GLY A 154 -2.16 -22.78 -4.83
N CYS A 155 -3.42 -23.07 -4.50
CA CYS A 155 -4.33 -22.11 -3.89
C CYS A 155 -4.96 -22.68 -2.62
N LYS A 156 -5.63 -21.81 -1.87
CA LYS A 156 -6.41 -22.20 -0.69
C LYS A 156 -7.59 -21.24 -0.52
N TRP A 157 -8.63 -21.73 0.14
CA TRP A 157 -9.70 -20.89 0.62
C TRP A 157 -9.31 -20.22 1.94
N VAL A 158 -9.72 -18.97 2.11
CA VAL A 158 -9.62 -18.21 3.37
C VAL A 158 -11.02 -17.73 3.70
N TYR A 159 -11.47 -18.05 4.89
CA TYR A 159 -12.80 -17.76 5.38
C TYR A 159 -12.79 -16.64 6.39
N LYS A 160 -13.82 -15.81 6.39
CA LYS A 160 -14.00 -14.73 7.36
C LYS A 160 -15.47 -14.54 7.67
N LYS A 161 -15.83 -14.72 8.93
CA LYS A 161 -17.17 -14.42 9.45
C LYS A 161 -17.14 -13.03 10.10
N LYS A 162 -17.95 -12.13 9.59
CA LYS A 162 -18.23 -10.86 10.26
C LYS A 162 -19.51 -11.03 11.04
N GLU A 163 -19.41 -10.92 12.33
CA GLU A 163 -20.60 -10.94 13.16
C GLU A 163 -21.50 -9.76 12.81
N GLY A 164 -22.79 -10.00 12.75
CA GLY A 164 -23.80 -8.99 12.58
C GLY A 164 -24.06 -8.25 13.90
N ILE A 165 -24.72 -7.13 13.82
CA ILE A 165 -25.25 -6.44 15.00
C ILE A 165 -26.61 -7.06 15.28
N PRO A 166 -26.86 -7.61 16.50
CA PRO A 166 -28.16 -8.19 16.85
C PRO A 166 -29.30 -7.24 16.47
N GLU A 167 -30.33 -7.78 15.82
CA GLU A 167 -31.54 -7.06 15.36
C GLU A 167 -31.32 -6.01 14.25
N VAL A 168 -30.08 -5.72 13.83
CA VAL A 168 -29.77 -4.69 12.83
C VAL A 168 -29.16 -5.28 11.55
N GLU A 169 -28.18 -6.16 11.68
CA GLU A 169 -27.45 -6.74 10.53
C GLU A 169 -27.13 -8.20 10.77
N ALA A 170 -27.46 -9.06 9.81
CA ALA A 170 -27.12 -10.47 9.87
C ALA A 170 -25.60 -10.71 9.73
N ALA A 171 -25.11 -11.82 10.32
CA ALA A 171 -23.72 -12.21 10.16
C ALA A 171 -23.39 -12.40 8.67
N ARG A 172 -22.26 -11.90 8.24
CA ARG A 172 -21.78 -12.04 6.86
C ARG A 172 -20.64 -13.03 6.79
N PHE A 173 -20.80 -14.00 5.90
CA PHE A 173 -19.78 -14.97 5.56
C PHE A 173 -19.01 -14.49 4.32
N LYS A 174 -17.71 -14.57 4.35
CA LYS A 174 -16.84 -14.23 3.24
C LYS A 174 -15.83 -15.34 3.00
N ALA A 175 -15.75 -15.83 1.77
CA ALA A 175 -14.68 -16.70 1.34
C ALA A 175 -13.83 -15.98 0.29
N ARG A 176 -12.52 -16.20 0.34
CA ARG A 176 -11.59 -15.69 -0.67
C ARG A 176 -10.69 -16.81 -1.15
N LEU A 177 -10.52 -16.90 -2.46
CA LEU A 177 -9.51 -17.76 -3.04
C LEU A 177 -8.16 -17.05 -3.02
N VAL A 178 -7.16 -17.68 -2.41
CA VAL A 178 -5.83 -17.09 -2.19
C VAL A 178 -4.77 -18.01 -2.77
N ALA A 179 -3.93 -17.49 -3.66
CA ALA A 179 -2.78 -18.23 -4.18
C ALA A 179 -1.71 -18.42 -3.09
N LYS A 180 -1.03 -19.55 -3.10
CA LYS A 180 0.07 -19.85 -2.17
C LYS A 180 1.37 -19.17 -2.65
N GLY A 181 1.41 -17.84 -2.64
CA GLY A 181 2.50 -17.01 -3.16
C GLY A 181 3.85 -17.25 -2.51
N PHE A 182 3.88 -17.83 -1.29
CA PHE A 182 5.15 -18.24 -0.66
C PHE A 182 5.91 -19.29 -1.48
N SER A 183 5.21 -20.03 -2.35
CA SER A 183 5.81 -20.99 -3.25
C SER A 183 6.40 -20.37 -4.52
N GLN A 184 6.12 -19.09 -4.82
CA GLN A 184 6.64 -18.39 -6.00
C GLN A 184 8.16 -18.17 -5.94
N LYS A 185 8.82 -18.30 -7.09
CA LYS A 185 10.27 -18.07 -7.28
C LYS A 185 10.51 -16.77 -8.01
N GLU A 186 11.43 -15.97 -7.49
CA GLU A 186 11.94 -14.77 -8.15
C GLU A 186 12.63 -15.11 -9.48
N GLY A 187 12.46 -14.25 -10.48
CA GLY A 187 12.98 -14.44 -11.84
C GLY A 187 12.21 -15.46 -12.69
N ILE A 188 11.21 -16.16 -12.13
CA ILE A 188 10.36 -17.13 -12.83
C ILE A 188 8.89 -16.74 -12.71
N ASP A 189 8.36 -16.69 -11.48
CA ASP A 189 6.96 -16.41 -11.20
C ASP A 189 6.69 -14.91 -10.97
N TYR A 190 7.72 -14.13 -10.68
CA TYR A 190 7.68 -12.68 -10.54
C TYR A 190 9.08 -12.08 -10.69
N ASN A 191 9.16 -10.84 -11.21
CA ASN A 191 10.41 -10.09 -11.31
C ASN A 191 10.51 -8.99 -10.27
N GLU A 192 9.40 -8.33 -9.96
CA GLU A 192 9.35 -7.23 -9.02
C GLU A 192 8.04 -7.24 -8.23
N ILE A 193 8.14 -7.04 -6.92
CA ILE A 193 6.99 -7.09 -5.99
C ILE A 193 6.69 -5.75 -5.31
N PHE A 194 7.64 -4.79 -5.36
CA PHE A 194 7.48 -3.53 -4.65
C PHE A 194 6.25 -2.77 -5.14
N SER A 195 5.39 -2.39 -4.21
CA SER A 195 4.24 -1.53 -4.41
C SER A 195 4.30 -0.37 -3.43
N PRO A 196 4.08 0.87 -3.88
CA PRO A 196 3.94 1.97 -2.96
C PRO A 196 2.81 1.75 -1.96
N VAL A 197 3.04 2.18 -0.73
CA VAL A 197 2.03 2.23 0.34
C VAL A 197 2.02 3.65 0.89
N VAL A 198 0.83 4.20 1.10
CA VAL A 198 0.67 5.57 1.60
C VAL A 198 1.31 5.73 2.98
N LYS A 199 1.96 6.87 3.18
CA LYS A 199 2.57 7.22 4.47
C LYS A 199 1.49 7.74 5.43
N HIS A 200 1.59 7.38 6.71
CA HIS A 200 0.70 7.95 7.75
C HIS A 200 0.75 9.48 7.79
N SER A 201 1.92 10.09 7.54
CA SER A 201 2.06 11.54 7.43
C SER A 201 1.22 12.12 6.29
N SER A 202 1.09 11.43 5.16
CA SER A 202 0.28 11.89 4.02
C SER A 202 -1.20 11.92 4.35
N ILE A 203 -1.69 10.93 5.13
CA ILE A 203 -3.07 10.94 5.64
C ILE A 203 -3.29 12.15 6.54
N ARG A 204 -2.40 12.40 7.50
CA ARG A 204 -2.49 13.55 8.41
C ARG A 204 -2.44 14.88 7.66
N VAL A 205 -1.58 15.01 6.64
CA VAL A 205 -1.51 16.21 5.79
C VAL A 205 -2.82 16.41 5.04
N LEU A 206 -3.41 15.35 4.45
CA LEU A 206 -4.69 15.47 3.77
C LEU A 206 -5.79 15.94 4.73
N LEU A 207 -5.86 15.36 5.92
CA LEU A 207 -6.86 15.76 6.94
C LEU A 207 -6.63 17.19 7.45
N ALA A 208 -5.38 17.65 7.57
CA ALA A 208 -5.05 19.03 7.89
C ALA A 208 -5.52 20.00 6.79
N LEU A 209 -5.36 19.64 5.51
CA LEU A 209 -5.90 20.42 4.38
C LEU A 209 -7.43 20.44 4.41
N VAL A 210 -8.07 19.31 4.73
CA VAL A 210 -9.54 19.23 4.90
C VAL A 210 -10.02 20.20 5.99
N ALA A 211 -9.35 20.23 7.12
CA ALA A 211 -9.70 21.13 8.22
C ALA A 211 -9.41 22.61 7.87
N GLN A 212 -8.27 22.90 7.27
CA GLN A 212 -7.82 24.28 6.96
C GLN A 212 -8.67 24.94 5.87
N PHE A 213 -9.05 24.18 4.83
CA PHE A 213 -9.77 24.71 3.67
C PHE A 213 -11.25 24.33 3.64
N ASP A 214 -11.75 23.75 4.72
CA ASP A 214 -13.13 23.27 4.85
C ASP A 214 -13.57 22.35 3.69
N LEU A 215 -12.69 21.40 3.31
CA LEU A 215 -12.95 20.52 2.18
C LEU A 215 -13.98 19.44 2.55
N GLU A 216 -14.77 19.03 1.57
CA GLU A 216 -15.54 17.79 1.62
C GLU A 216 -14.61 16.59 1.61
N LEU A 217 -14.86 15.59 2.48
CA LEU A 217 -14.05 14.38 2.58
C LEU A 217 -14.95 13.15 2.43
N GLN A 218 -14.65 12.34 1.42
CA GLN A 218 -15.41 11.14 1.10
C GLN A 218 -14.50 9.92 1.05
N GLN A 219 -15.08 8.74 1.29
CA GLN A 219 -14.38 7.46 1.26
C GLN A 219 -14.99 6.53 0.21
N LEU A 220 -14.12 5.84 -0.52
CA LEU A 220 -14.45 4.75 -1.44
C LEU A 220 -13.65 3.51 -1.06
N ASP A 221 -14.18 2.34 -1.37
CA ASP A 221 -13.53 1.05 -1.27
C ASP A 221 -13.59 0.35 -2.63
N VAL A 222 -12.48 -0.26 -3.06
CA VAL A 222 -12.43 -1.05 -4.30
C VAL A 222 -12.69 -2.50 -3.98
N LYS A 223 -13.78 -3.02 -4.51
CA LYS A 223 -14.01 -4.46 -4.39
C LYS A 223 -12.99 -5.21 -5.25
N THR A 224 -12.39 -6.24 -4.66
CA THR A 224 -11.47 -7.13 -5.38
C THR A 224 -10.33 -6.40 -6.10
N ALA A 225 -9.71 -5.39 -5.45
CA ALA A 225 -8.69 -4.51 -6.03
C ALA A 225 -7.62 -5.27 -6.82
N PHE A 226 -7.10 -6.37 -6.29
CA PHE A 226 -6.04 -7.14 -6.95
C PHE A 226 -6.50 -7.79 -8.26
N LEU A 227 -7.78 -8.17 -8.40
CA LEU A 227 -8.31 -8.76 -9.62
C LEU A 227 -8.36 -7.78 -10.81
N HIS A 228 -8.19 -6.49 -10.55
CA HIS A 228 -8.07 -5.48 -11.61
C HIS A 228 -6.65 -5.39 -12.21
N GLY A 229 -5.63 -5.92 -11.51
CA GLY A 229 -4.24 -5.91 -12.00
C GLY A 229 -4.01 -6.97 -13.07
N ASP A 230 -3.38 -6.58 -14.18
CA ASP A 230 -2.97 -7.49 -15.23
C ASP A 230 -1.63 -8.15 -14.84
N LEU A 231 -1.48 -9.46 -15.09
CA LEU A 231 -0.22 -10.16 -14.87
C LEU A 231 0.68 -10.01 -16.11
N GLU A 232 1.96 -9.74 -15.88
CA GLU A 232 2.99 -9.68 -16.91
C GLU A 232 3.64 -11.06 -17.11
N GLU A 233 3.66 -11.88 -16.06
CA GLU A 233 4.22 -13.22 -16.07
C GLU A 233 3.16 -14.29 -16.33
N THR A 234 3.60 -15.40 -16.93
CA THR A 234 2.74 -16.57 -17.14
C THR A 234 2.76 -17.43 -15.88
N ILE A 235 1.67 -17.40 -15.13
CA ILE A 235 1.49 -18.18 -13.90
C ILE A 235 0.40 -19.22 -14.10
N TYR A 236 0.73 -20.46 -13.73
CA TYR A 236 -0.23 -21.56 -13.68
C TYR A 236 -0.57 -21.84 -12.22
N MET A 237 -1.87 -21.93 -11.92
CA MET A 237 -2.40 -22.24 -10.59
C MET A 237 -3.20 -23.52 -10.64
N ASP A 238 -3.14 -24.33 -9.59
CA ASP A 238 -4.01 -25.49 -9.47
C ASP A 238 -5.47 -25.06 -9.37
N GLN A 239 -6.40 -25.88 -9.86
CA GLN A 239 -7.83 -25.59 -9.74
C GLN A 239 -8.24 -25.51 -8.27
N PRO A 240 -9.19 -24.62 -7.90
CA PRO A 240 -9.65 -24.48 -6.52
C PRO A 240 -10.31 -25.76 -6.01
N GLU A 241 -10.02 -26.12 -4.77
CA GLU A 241 -10.65 -27.24 -4.07
C GLU A 241 -12.17 -27.05 -4.03
N GLY A 242 -12.92 -28.09 -4.41
CA GLY A 242 -14.38 -28.06 -4.53
C GLY A 242 -14.93 -27.46 -5.84
N PHE A 243 -14.07 -26.95 -6.72
CA PHE A 243 -14.46 -26.32 -8.00
C PHE A 243 -13.65 -26.88 -9.18
N LEU A 244 -13.33 -28.16 -9.13
CA LEU A 244 -12.69 -28.84 -10.25
C LEU A 244 -13.66 -28.93 -11.42
N ALA A 245 -13.22 -28.53 -12.61
CA ALA A 245 -14.04 -28.63 -13.80
C ALA A 245 -14.16 -30.09 -14.25
N GLU A 246 -15.38 -30.56 -14.39
CA GLU A 246 -15.68 -31.94 -14.79
C GLU A 246 -15.03 -32.27 -16.15
N GLY A 247 -14.33 -33.41 -16.22
CA GLY A 247 -13.60 -33.88 -17.41
C GLY A 247 -12.35 -33.06 -17.73
N LYS A 248 -11.89 -32.20 -16.82
CA LYS A 248 -10.68 -31.36 -16.95
C LYS A 248 -9.80 -31.42 -15.71
N GLU A 249 -9.72 -32.57 -15.08
CA GLU A 249 -8.93 -32.79 -13.85
C GLU A 249 -7.42 -32.62 -14.12
N ASP A 250 -6.97 -32.84 -15.36
CA ASP A 250 -5.59 -32.61 -15.81
C ASP A 250 -5.29 -31.15 -16.23
N HIS A 251 -6.28 -30.26 -16.14
CA HIS A 251 -6.14 -28.83 -16.47
C HIS A 251 -5.73 -28.01 -15.26
N VAL A 252 -5.15 -26.85 -15.56
CA VAL A 252 -4.73 -25.84 -14.59
C VAL A 252 -5.27 -24.48 -14.99
N CYS A 253 -5.37 -23.56 -14.02
CA CYS A 253 -5.75 -22.19 -14.23
C CYS A 253 -4.54 -21.40 -14.72
N GLN A 254 -4.50 -20.98 -15.98
CA GLN A 254 -3.56 -19.98 -16.45
C GLN A 254 -4.07 -18.59 -16.06
N LEU A 255 -3.41 -17.97 -15.09
CA LEU A 255 -3.82 -16.67 -14.58
C LEU A 255 -3.64 -15.57 -15.64
N LYS A 256 -4.65 -14.72 -15.80
CA LYS A 256 -4.64 -13.52 -16.64
C LYS A 256 -4.59 -12.25 -15.79
N LYS A 257 -5.17 -12.32 -14.59
CA LYS A 257 -5.26 -11.24 -13.62
C LYS A 257 -4.54 -11.64 -12.33
N SER A 258 -4.14 -10.63 -11.60
CA SER A 258 -3.63 -10.83 -10.24
C SER A 258 -4.67 -11.45 -9.33
N LEU A 259 -4.22 -12.23 -8.37
CA LEU A 259 -5.04 -12.90 -7.37
C LEU A 259 -4.48 -12.61 -5.98
N TYR A 260 -5.34 -12.63 -4.97
CA TYR A 260 -4.90 -12.56 -3.58
C TYR A 260 -3.83 -13.62 -3.30
N GLY A 261 -2.79 -13.24 -2.56
CA GLY A 261 -1.69 -14.11 -2.18
C GLY A 261 -0.51 -14.15 -3.15
N LEU A 262 -0.65 -13.74 -4.42
CA LEU A 262 0.52 -13.57 -5.30
C LEU A 262 1.35 -12.37 -4.85
N LYS A 263 2.67 -12.51 -4.88
CA LYS A 263 3.62 -11.49 -4.40
C LYS A 263 3.53 -10.18 -5.17
N GLN A 264 3.28 -10.22 -6.49
CA GLN A 264 3.19 -9.05 -7.36
C GLN A 264 1.78 -8.41 -7.41
N SER A 265 0.76 -9.00 -6.81
CA SER A 265 -0.62 -8.49 -6.91
C SER A 265 -0.78 -7.03 -6.45
N PRO A 266 -0.20 -6.59 -5.32
CA PRO A 266 -0.29 -5.19 -4.92
C PRO A 266 0.33 -4.24 -5.95
N ARG A 267 1.48 -4.64 -6.55
CA ARG A 267 2.16 -3.86 -7.57
C ARG A 267 1.34 -3.74 -8.86
N GLN A 268 0.75 -4.83 -9.33
CA GLN A 268 -0.04 -4.84 -10.56
C GLN A 268 -1.32 -4.02 -10.42
N TRP A 269 -1.97 -4.09 -9.24
CA TRP A 269 -3.07 -3.22 -8.90
C TRP A 269 -2.65 -1.75 -8.91
N TYR A 270 -1.56 -1.39 -8.21
CA TYR A 270 -1.05 -0.03 -8.18
C TYR A 270 -0.74 0.50 -9.59
N LYS A 271 -0.04 -0.27 -10.42
CA LYS A 271 0.25 0.09 -11.83
C LYS A 271 -1.03 0.40 -12.61
N ARG A 272 -2.05 -0.45 -12.46
CA ARG A 272 -3.34 -0.29 -13.14
C ARG A 272 -4.05 0.98 -12.71
N PHE A 273 -4.10 1.22 -11.40
CA PHE A 273 -4.72 2.40 -10.83
C PHE A 273 -3.98 3.67 -11.21
N ASP A 274 -2.68 3.67 -11.08
CA ASP A 274 -1.81 4.80 -11.41
C ASP A 274 -1.92 5.21 -12.89
N ALA A 275 -1.89 4.25 -13.81
CA ALA A 275 -2.08 4.50 -15.24
C ALA A 275 -3.47 5.12 -15.51
N PHE A 276 -4.51 4.65 -14.81
CA PHE A 276 -5.84 5.23 -14.94
C PHE A 276 -5.87 6.67 -14.45
N MET A 277 -5.34 6.97 -13.26
CA MET A 277 -5.37 8.32 -12.70
C MET A 277 -4.57 9.32 -13.55
N THR A 278 -3.38 8.94 -13.99
CA THR A 278 -2.52 9.79 -14.82
C THR A 278 -3.14 10.08 -16.19
N THR A 279 -3.77 9.08 -16.82
CA THR A 279 -4.50 9.25 -18.09
C THR A 279 -5.67 10.24 -17.96
N HIS A 280 -6.27 10.35 -16.75
CA HIS A 280 -7.36 11.30 -16.48
C HIS A 280 -6.87 12.65 -15.95
N GLY A 281 -5.57 12.95 -16.09
CA GLY A 281 -4.97 14.24 -15.78
C GLY A 281 -4.72 14.48 -14.30
N PHE A 282 -4.64 13.42 -13.49
CA PHE A 282 -4.14 13.51 -12.12
C PHE A 282 -2.63 13.42 -12.10
N SER A 283 -2.01 14.22 -11.24
CA SER A 283 -0.58 14.18 -10.96
C SER A 283 -0.34 13.47 -9.64
N ARG A 284 0.71 12.64 -9.59
CA ARG A 284 1.20 12.05 -8.33
C ARG A 284 1.92 13.11 -7.50
N SER A 285 1.79 13.04 -6.20
CA SER A 285 2.61 13.83 -5.29
C SER A 285 4.08 13.41 -5.39
N ALA A 286 5.00 14.37 -5.39
CA ALA A 286 6.44 14.11 -5.36
C ALA A 286 6.89 13.45 -4.03
N PHE A 287 6.09 13.56 -2.97
CA PHE A 287 6.44 13.06 -1.63
C PHE A 287 5.86 11.68 -1.32
N ASP A 288 4.75 11.33 -1.98
CA ASP A 288 4.03 10.06 -1.79
C ASP A 288 3.29 9.66 -3.05
N SER A 289 3.71 8.58 -3.68
CA SER A 289 3.15 8.08 -4.94
C SER A 289 1.69 7.61 -4.82
N CYS A 290 1.20 7.37 -3.60
CA CYS A 290 -0.20 7.00 -3.35
C CYS A 290 -1.14 8.21 -3.21
N VAL A 291 -0.59 9.43 -3.29
CA VAL A 291 -1.36 10.69 -3.24
C VAL A 291 -1.43 11.30 -4.63
N TYR A 292 -2.65 11.52 -5.10
CA TYR A 292 -2.94 12.13 -6.39
C TYR A 292 -3.65 13.46 -6.19
N HIS A 293 -3.36 14.40 -7.06
CA HIS A 293 -4.04 15.69 -7.08
C HIS A 293 -4.29 16.16 -8.49
N LYS A 294 -5.34 16.97 -8.66
CA LYS A 294 -5.69 17.60 -9.94
C LYS A 294 -6.26 18.98 -9.68
N LYS A 295 -5.83 19.95 -10.50
CA LYS A 295 -6.42 21.28 -10.49
C LYS A 295 -7.73 21.25 -11.29
N MET A 296 -8.79 21.76 -10.67
CA MET A 296 -10.11 21.86 -11.23
C MET A 296 -10.40 23.29 -11.72
N SER A 297 -11.58 23.55 -12.25
CA SER A 297 -12.00 24.88 -12.65
C SER A 297 -12.06 25.83 -11.44
N GLY A 298 -11.76 27.12 -11.65
CA GLY A 298 -11.84 28.12 -10.56
C GLY A 298 -10.74 28.03 -9.50
N ASN A 299 -9.58 27.42 -9.84
CA ASN A 299 -8.43 27.26 -8.93
C ASN A 299 -8.66 26.32 -7.75
N SER A 300 -9.74 25.54 -7.74
CA SER A 300 -9.97 24.47 -6.75
C SER A 300 -9.07 23.26 -7.02
N MET A 301 -8.84 22.47 -5.98
CA MET A 301 -8.03 21.25 -6.06
C MET A 301 -8.85 20.05 -5.61
N ILE A 302 -8.69 18.95 -6.29
CA ILE A 302 -9.17 17.65 -5.83
C ILE A 302 -7.97 16.77 -5.49
N TYR A 303 -8.05 16.12 -4.34
CA TYR A 303 -7.04 15.21 -3.82
C TYR A 303 -7.63 13.81 -3.72
N LEU A 304 -6.83 12.80 -4.04
CA LEU A 304 -7.15 11.40 -3.81
C LEU A 304 -5.95 10.73 -3.15
N LEU A 305 -6.20 10.00 -2.09
CA LEU A 305 -5.23 9.17 -1.40
C LEU A 305 -5.66 7.71 -1.53
N LEU A 306 -4.75 6.87 -2.01
CA LEU A 306 -4.97 5.43 -2.20
C LEU A 306 -4.23 4.64 -1.12
N TYR A 307 -4.94 3.80 -0.38
CA TYR A 307 -4.38 2.79 0.49
C TYR A 307 -4.92 1.40 0.11
N VAL A 308 -4.20 0.70 -0.72
CA VAL A 308 -4.55 -0.61 -1.30
C VAL A 308 -5.94 -0.59 -1.96
N ASP A 309 -7.00 -0.92 -1.25
CA ASP A 309 -8.41 -0.90 -1.66
C ASP A 309 -9.19 0.31 -1.11
N ASP A 310 -8.75 0.92 -0.03
CA ASP A 310 -9.35 2.13 0.54
C ASP A 310 -8.88 3.42 -0.15
N MET A 311 -9.80 4.35 -0.34
CA MET A 311 -9.50 5.67 -0.90
C MET A 311 -10.14 6.78 -0.08
N LEU A 312 -9.39 7.87 0.15
CA LEU A 312 -9.93 9.14 0.61
C LEU A 312 -9.90 10.15 -0.54
N ILE A 313 -11.02 10.86 -0.73
CA ILE A 313 -11.14 11.92 -1.72
C ILE A 313 -11.53 13.20 -1.01
N ALA A 314 -10.78 14.28 -1.26
CA ALA A 314 -11.05 15.59 -0.70
C ALA A 314 -11.10 16.67 -1.80
N ALA A 315 -12.13 17.52 -1.77
CA ALA A 315 -12.27 18.67 -2.66
C ALA A 315 -13.16 19.76 -2.02
N ASN A 316 -13.12 20.96 -2.56
CA ASN A 316 -13.99 22.05 -2.12
C ASN A 316 -15.47 21.80 -2.39
N ASN A 317 -15.79 20.98 -3.41
CA ASN A 317 -17.16 20.79 -3.86
C ASN A 317 -17.46 19.29 -4.00
N ILE A 318 -18.53 18.86 -3.37
CA ILE A 318 -19.04 17.47 -3.46
C ILE A 318 -19.35 17.05 -4.90
N THR A 319 -19.70 17.99 -5.77
CA THR A 319 -19.96 17.72 -7.19
C THR A 319 -18.73 17.21 -7.90
N GLU A 320 -17.55 17.78 -7.62
CA GLU A 320 -16.26 17.36 -8.19
C GLU A 320 -15.91 15.95 -7.73
N ILE A 321 -16.13 15.65 -6.43
CA ILE A 321 -15.95 14.31 -5.85
C ILE A 321 -16.89 13.31 -6.55
N ASN A 322 -18.16 13.66 -6.76
CA ASN A 322 -19.13 12.78 -7.40
C ASN A 322 -18.80 12.50 -8.87
N ILE A 323 -18.20 13.47 -9.58
CA ILE A 323 -17.68 13.25 -10.94
C ILE A 323 -16.55 12.21 -10.92
N LEU A 324 -15.60 12.36 -9.97
CA LEU A 324 -14.50 11.40 -9.81
C LEU A 324 -15.00 10.01 -9.39
N LYS A 325 -15.95 9.93 -8.45
CA LYS A 325 -16.58 8.66 -8.06
C LYS A 325 -17.21 7.94 -9.26
N LYS A 326 -17.96 8.66 -10.08
CA LYS A 326 -18.56 8.11 -11.32
C LYS A 326 -17.50 7.65 -12.31
N LEU A 327 -16.40 8.40 -12.44
CA LEU A 327 -15.30 8.05 -13.33
C LEU A 327 -14.61 6.75 -12.87
N LEU A 328 -14.32 6.62 -11.58
CA LEU A 328 -13.73 5.42 -10.99
C LEU A 328 -14.67 4.22 -11.13
N SER A 329 -15.96 4.39 -10.82
CA SER A 329 -16.96 3.31 -10.89
C SER A 329 -17.22 2.78 -12.30
N LYS A 330 -16.90 3.54 -13.36
CA LYS A 330 -16.94 3.03 -14.74
C LYS A 330 -15.81 2.04 -15.05
N LYS A 331 -14.73 2.08 -14.29
CA LYS A 331 -13.52 1.28 -14.55
C LYS A 331 -13.29 0.17 -13.54
N PHE A 332 -13.63 0.43 -12.29
CA PHE A 332 -13.39 -0.45 -11.15
C PHE A 332 -14.70 -0.72 -10.42
N ASP A 333 -14.82 -1.89 -9.79
CA ASP A 333 -16.00 -2.19 -8.95
C ASP A 333 -15.84 -1.47 -7.60
N MET A 334 -16.49 -0.30 -7.50
CA MET A 334 -16.37 0.61 -6.36
C MET A 334 -17.53 0.45 -5.39
N LYS A 335 -17.23 0.54 -4.11
CA LYS A 335 -18.20 0.72 -3.04
C LYS A 335 -18.08 2.14 -2.50
N ASP A 336 -19.15 2.92 -2.62
CA ASP A 336 -19.22 4.26 -2.02
C ASP A 336 -19.51 4.13 -0.52
N MET A 337 -18.58 4.61 0.31
CA MET A 337 -18.70 4.61 1.76
C MET A 337 -19.27 5.92 2.32
N GLY A 338 -19.50 6.92 1.44
CA GLY A 338 -19.98 8.25 1.81
C GLY A 338 -18.92 9.09 2.51
N VAL A 339 -19.33 9.87 3.50
CA VAL A 339 -18.39 10.68 4.30
C VAL A 339 -17.41 9.77 5.02
N ALA A 340 -16.12 10.10 4.96
CA ALA A 340 -15.07 9.32 5.60
C ALA A 340 -15.24 9.31 7.12
N LYS A 341 -15.33 8.11 7.69
CA LYS A 341 -15.49 7.90 9.15
C LYS A 341 -14.31 7.15 9.76
N LYS A 342 -13.57 6.39 8.95
CA LYS A 342 -12.48 5.56 9.46
C LYS A 342 -11.48 5.26 8.36
N ILE A 343 -10.19 5.37 8.65
CA ILE A 343 -9.10 4.92 7.77
C ILE A 343 -8.01 4.23 8.57
N LEU A 344 -7.57 3.05 8.14
CA LEU A 344 -6.51 2.29 8.81
C LEU A 344 -6.74 2.05 10.30
N GLY A 345 -7.99 1.83 10.69
CA GLY A 345 -8.35 1.68 12.10
C GLY A 345 -8.55 2.99 12.86
N MET A 346 -8.05 4.12 12.35
CA MET A 346 -8.22 5.44 12.94
C MET A 346 -9.61 6.00 12.63
N GLU A 347 -10.30 6.51 13.62
CA GLU A 347 -11.61 7.14 13.46
C GLU A 347 -11.47 8.60 13.06
N ILE A 348 -12.29 9.01 12.09
CA ILE A 348 -12.34 10.39 11.60
C ILE A 348 -13.69 10.96 12.00
N SER A 349 -13.69 12.03 12.80
CA SER A 349 -14.89 12.81 13.11
C SER A 349 -14.64 14.29 12.79
N ARG A 350 -15.72 14.99 12.48
CA ARG A 350 -15.68 16.42 12.16
C ARG A 350 -16.77 17.14 12.94
N GLU A 351 -16.34 18.07 13.78
CA GLU A 351 -17.25 18.89 14.59
C GLU A 351 -16.78 20.34 14.59
N ASN A 352 -17.69 21.27 14.32
CA ASN A 352 -17.42 22.72 14.38
C ASN A 352 -16.17 23.17 13.57
N GLY A 353 -15.93 22.56 12.39
CA GLY A 353 -14.76 22.88 11.55
C GLY A 353 -13.46 22.23 12.01
N VAL A 354 -13.47 21.45 13.10
CA VAL A 354 -12.33 20.69 13.60
C VAL A 354 -12.43 19.24 13.11
N VAL A 355 -11.34 18.70 12.62
CA VAL A 355 -11.22 17.28 12.23
C VAL A 355 -10.43 16.57 13.32
N HIS A 356 -11.05 15.56 13.92
CA HIS A 356 -10.42 14.69 14.91
C HIS A 356 -10.01 13.38 14.26
N LEU A 357 -8.83 12.90 14.62
CA LEU A 357 -8.30 11.61 14.24
C LEU A 357 -7.88 10.86 15.51
N SER A 358 -8.52 9.72 15.82
CA SER A 358 -8.28 8.90 17.02
C SER A 358 -7.99 7.43 16.67
#